data_495169e909932891e90d0c7b6f63fec9
#
_entry.id   495169e909932891e90d0c7b6f63fec9
#
_cell.length_a   1.000
_cell.length_b   1.000
_cell.length_c   1.000
_cell.angle_alpha   90.00
_cell.angle_beta   90.00
_cell.angle_gamma   90.00
#
_symmetry.space_group_name_H-M   'P 1'
#
loop_
_entity.id
_entity.type
_entity.pdbx_description
1 polymer ?
#
loop_
_entity_poly.entity_id
_entity_poly.type
_entity_poly.pdbx_seq_one_letter_code
_entity_poly.pdbx_strand_id
1 'polypeptide(L)'
;MNPADLATKLIPDEELTPVSAEAVCALPSFAGKMRECARAYGTPYGELPHDVQDALVLRRLRQMIHTLLLNPEWKRRLAGCEIPETFEQWQRIPLSDKDLQREFYTETRPGLVVPLDRGGFEIVASGGTSGGSPLEIVYAVRELHDTYRVAGRFMGDHQLAQHLPGSPRWLFTTLADYQMWSSGTMVGGVLQNVPGVNYIGAGPVTAGVLEQMFSYPGPKALMGITAGIAILTELGAGLKAEARESFRVAMYGSGVLSQAKRAELKAMFPNVTILSYFAATQAETVGLQLSEKTPWLAAVPGLHLIEIVDERGRWVAEGEEGELVVTRLHAHEAPLPRLKLGDRMIRRPRLDGPGLRTHQFEFAGRTGDVLHIADSQYSAARAYAAVREELKAGTAVDLNEVAHDVQFVNHREERTITLLAAVDDVAGLTYATEAPLGPYGAQHLFLNALPRALSLFNQGEANAASLAKTGYRFQIRFVHRASAEIERTHVGKVPLVRDRG
;
A
#
# COMPACT_ATOMS: atom_id res chain seq x y z
N MET A 1 14.08 -10.74 -31.00
CA MET A 1 13.34 -9.54 -31.51
C MET A 1 13.76 -8.38 -30.62
N ASN A 2 14.05 -7.21 -31.21
CA ASN A 2 14.38 -6.02 -30.41
C ASN A 2 13.16 -5.63 -29.56
N PRO A 3 13.29 -5.37 -28.25
CA PRO A 3 12.19 -4.98 -27.39
C PRO A 3 11.37 -3.78 -27.88
N ALA A 4 12.03 -2.74 -28.43
CA ALA A 4 11.38 -1.55 -28.96
C ALA A 4 10.55 -1.85 -30.23
N ASP A 5 11.06 -2.70 -31.12
CA ASP A 5 10.37 -3.11 -32.34
C ASP A 5 9.10 -3.92 -32.00
N LEU A 6 9.20 -4.81 -30.99
CA LEU A 6 8.05 -5.56 -30.52
C LEU A 6 7.00 -4.63 -29.90
N ALA A 7 7.42 -3.71 -29.02
CA ALA A 7 6.50 -2.74 -28.41
C ALA A 7 5.76 -1.91 -29.48
N THR A 8 6.46 -1.50 -30.54
CA THR A 8 5.86 -0.79 -31.69
C THR A 8 4.87 -1.66 -32.46
N LYS A 9 5.17 -2.95 -32.63
CA LYS A 9 4.24 -3.89 -33.26
C LYS A 9 2.99 -4.14 -32.41
N LEU A 10 3.16 -4.21 -31.08
CA LEU A 10 2.05 -4.47 -30.16
C LEU A 10 1.14 -3.25 -29.96
N ILE A 11 1.70 -2.05 -29.96
CA ILE A 11 0.95 -0.78 -29.92
C ILE A 11 1.39 0.02 -31.15
N PRO A 12 0.78 -0.22 -32.32
CA PRO A 12 1.14 0.48 -33.54
C PRO A 12 0.77 1.96 -33.49
N ASP A 13 1.27 2.76 -34.43
CA ASP A 13 1.11 4.22 -34.39
C ASP A 13 -0.36 4.67 -34.46
N GLU A 14 -1.23 3.90 -35.11
CA GLU A 14 -2.66 4.16 -35.15
C GLU A 14 -3.32 4.03 -33.76
N GLU A 15 -2.86 3.09 -32.96
CA GLU A 15 -3.33 2.91 -31.57
C GLU A 15 -2.58 3.83 -30.60
N LEU A 16 -1.34 4.20 -30.92
CA LEU A 16 -0.52 5.08 -30.08
C LEU A 16 -1.15 6.48 -29.97
N THR A 17 -1.76 6.97 -31.04
CA THR A 17 -2.29 8.34 -31.17
C THR A 17 -3.79 8.35 -31.45
N PRO A 18 -4.64 7.95 -30.48
CA PRO A 18 -6.08 8.01 -30.65
C PRO A 18 -6.53 9.45 -30.93
N VAL A 19 -7.51 9.61 -31.80
CA VAL A 19 -7.95 10.93 -32.28
C VAL A 19 -9.30 11.39 -31.70
N SER A 20 -9.98 10.55 -30.96
CA SER A 20 -11.27 10.86 -30.32
C SER A 20 -11.55 9.95 -29.12
N ALA A 21 -12.56 10.29 -28.32
CA ALA A 21 -13.02 9.44 -27.21
C ALA A 21 -13.50 8.06 -27.70
N GLU A 22 -14.15 7.99 -28.85
CA GLU A 22 -14.58 6.72 -29.47
C GLU A 22 -13.37 5.85 -29.85
N ALA A 23 -12.31 6.45 -30.38
CA ALA A 23 -11.07 5.74 -30.66
C ALA A 23 -10.43 5.21 -29.37
N VAL A 24 -10.48 5.95 -28.26
CA VAL A 24 -10.01 5.49 -26.95
C VAL A 24 -10.82 4.29 -26.46
N CYS A 25 -12.16 4.34 -26.53
CA CYS A 25 -13.02 3.21 -26.18
C CYS A 25 -12.75 1.96 -27.03
N ALA A 26 -12.31 2.13 -28.28
CA ALA A 26 -12.00 1.04 -29.20
C ALA A 26 -10.59 0.44 -29.01
N LEU A 27 -9.72 1.06 -28.18
CA LEU A 27 -8.37 0.54 -27.96
C LEU A 27 -8.40 -0.87 -27.36
N PRO A 28 -7.54 -1.78 -27.86
CA PRO A 28 -7.32 -3.07 -27.22
C PRO A 28 -6.82 -2.90 -25.78
N SER A 29 -7.29 -3.78 -24.90
CA SER A 29 -6.85 -3.72 -23.50
C SER A 29 -5.34 -3.96 -23.34
N PHE A 30 -4.72 -3.27 -22.41
CA PHE A 30 -3.29 -3.45 -22.13
C PHE A 30 -2.97 -4.88 -21.67
N ALA A 31 -3.89 -5.54 -20.94
CA ALA A 31 -3.79 -6.96 -20.63
C ALA A 31 -3.72 -7.85 -21.89
N GLY A 32 -4.44 -7.48 -22.96
CA GLY A 32 -4.32 -8.10 -24.28
C GLY A 32 -2.93 -7.99 -24.87
N LYS A 33 -2.36 -6.78 -24.85
CA LYS A 33 -1.00 -6.50 -25.32
C LYS A 33 0.07 -7.27 -24.54
N MET A 34 -0.08 -7.37 -23.21
CA MET A 34 0.79 -8.19 -22.37
C MET A 34 0.74 -9.68 -22.75
N ARG A 35 -0.47 -10.23 -23.00
CA ARG A 35 -0.63 -11.61 -23.47
C ARG A 35 -0.01 -11.85 -24.86
N GLU A 36 -0.13 -10.90 -25.76
CA GLU A 36 0.51 -10.96 -27.09
C GLU A 36 2.04 -10.90 -26.96
N CYS A 37 2.56 -10.03 -26.09
CA CYS A 37 3.98 -9.96 -25.77
C CYS A 37 4.51 -11.30 -25.22
N ALA A 38 3.80 -11.88 -24.25
CA ALA A 38 4.12 -13.18 -23.67
C ALA A 38 4.14 -14.30 -24.72
N ARG A 39 3.15 -14.32 -25.63
CA ARG A 39 3.11 -15.28 -26.76
C ARG A 39 4.28 -15.12 -27.71
N ALA A 40 4.71 -13.90 -27.99
CA ALA A 40 5.85 -13.63 -28.89
C ALA A 40 7.16 -14.18 -28.34
N TYR A 41 7.31 -14.25 -27.02
CA TYR A 41 8.48 -14.80 -26.32
C TYR A 41 8.31 -16.25 -25.86
N GLY A 42 7.10 -16.80 -25.92
CA GLY A 42 6.79 -18.14 -25.42
C GLY A 42 6.89 -18.31 -23.90
N THR A 43 6.79 -17.21 -23.15
CA THR A 43 6.92 -17.21 -21.67
C THR A 43 5.95 -16.20 -21.05
N PRO A 44 5.46 -16.41 -19.81
CA PRO A 44 4.59 -15.46 -19.12
C PRO A 44 5.16 -14.05 -19.05
N TYR A 45 4.29 -13.03 -19.10
CA TYR A 45 4.73 -11.62 -19.13
C TYR A 45 5.63 -11.26 -17.93
N GLY A 46 5.30 -11.73 -16.74
CA GLY A 46 6.10 -11.49 -15.52
C GLY A 46 7.46 -12.19 -15.49
N GLU A 47 7.74 -13.08 -16.44
CA GLU A 47 9.05 -13.76 -16.59
C GLU A 47 9.92 -13.14 -17.68
N LEU A 48 9.35 -12.19 -18.46
CA LEU A 48 10.08 -11.51 -19.53
C LEU A 48 11.23 -10.68 -18.97
N PRO A 49 12.35 -10.55 -19.71
CA PRO A 49 13.42 -9.61 -19.36
C PRO A 49 12.88 -8.21 -19.09
N HIS A 50 13.51 -7.50 -18.15
CA HIS A 50 13.07 -6.16 -17.76
C HIS A 50 13.03 -5.17 -18.92
N ASP A 51 14.00 -5.22 -19.84
CA ASP A 51 14.04 -4.36 -21.02
C ASP A 51 12.83 -4.57 -21.97
N VAL A 52 12.32 -5.80 -22.04
CA VAL A 52 11.11 -6.12 -22.83
C VAL A 52 9.86 -5.56 -22.15
N GLN A 53 9.74 -5.77 -20.84
CA GLN A 53 8.63 -5.20 -20.05
C GLN A 53 8.67 -3.67 -20.11
N ASP A 54 9.84 -3.08 -19.88
CA ASP A 54 10.07 -1.63 -19.85
C ASP A 54 9.75 -0.98 -21.22
N ALA A 55 10.11 -1.63 -22.34
CA ALA A 55 9.78 -1.13 -23.68
C ALA A 55 8.26 -1.06 -23.92
N LEU A 56 7.52 -2.11 -23.55
CA LEU A 56 6.05 -2.13 -23.69
C LEU A 56 5.39 -1.11 -22.76
N VAL A 57 5.86 -1.00 -21.51
CA VAL A 57 5.37 0.00 -20.56
C VAL A 57 5.61 1.42 -21.07
N LEU A 58 6.81 1.74 -21.55
CA LEU A 58 7.12 3.06 -22.10
C LEU A 58 6.25 3.41 -23.29
N ARG A 59 6.00 2.46 -24.20
CA ARG A 59 5.11 2.64 -25.33
C ARG A 59 3.67 2.93 -24.87
N ARG A 60 3.21 2.22 -23.82
CA ARG A 60 1.91 2.46 -23.19
C ARG A 60 1.80 3.84 -22.54
N LEU A 61 2.84 4.30 -21.88
CA LEU A 61 2.89 5.65 -21.28
C LEU A 61 2.81 6.75 -22.34
N ARG A 62 3.47 6.57 -23.49
CA ARG A 62 3.36 7.47 -24.65
C ARG A 62 1.92 7.54 -25.15
N GLN A 63 1.27 6.37 -25.33
CA GLN A 63 -0.15 6.28 -25.70
C GLN A 63 -1.03 7.04 -24.69
N MET A 64 -0.76 6.89 -23.37
CA MET A 64 -1.50 7.61 -22.33
C MET A 64 -1.39 9.12 -22.49
N ILE A 65 -0.20 9.66 -22.79
CA ILE A 65 -0.05 11.11 -22.99
C ILE A 65 -0.84 11.56 -24.21
N HIS A 66 -0.78 10.84 -25.35
CA HIS A 66 -1.61 11.16 -26.51
C HIS A 66 -3.10 11.12 -26.20
N THR A 67 -3.55 10.14 -25.42
CA THR A 67 -4.93 10.03 -24.93
C THR A 67 -5.33 11.24 -24.09
N LEU A 68 -4.49 11.65 -23.12
CA LEU A 68 -4.74 12.81 -22.27
C LEU A 68 -4.84 14.12 -23.06
N LEU A 69 -4.05 14.28 -24.13
CA LEU A 69 -4.05 15.48 -24.97
C LEU A 69 -5.35 15.66 -25.78
N LEU A 70 -6.25 14.67 -25.83
CA LEU A 70 -7.61 14.82 -26.36
C LEU A 70 -8.49 15.69 -25.45
N ASN A 71 -8.19 15.73 -24.15
CA ASN A 71 -8.95 16.49 -23.16
C ASN A 71 -8.35 17.90 -23.00
N PRO A 72 -9.15 18.98 -23.07
CA PRO A 72 -8.64 20.36 -22.97
C PRO A 72 -7.91 20.69 -21.68
N GLU A 73 -8.39 20.16 -20.53
CA GLU A 73 -7.78 20.42 -19.22
C GLU A 73 -6.39 19.78 -19.11
N TRP A 74 -6.29 18.52 -19.56
CA TRP A 74 -5.01 17.83 -19.63
C TRP A 74 -4.05 18.47 -20.63
N LYS A 75 -4.57 18.90 -21.79
CA LYS A 75 -3.77 19.64 -22.79
C LYS A 75 -3.17 20.90 -22.21
N ARG A 76 -3.94 21.66 -21.41
CA ARG A 76 -3.46 22.86 -20.71
C ARG A 76 -2.39 22.52 -19.67
N ARG A 77 -2.62 21.46 -18.87
CA ARG A 77 -1.69 21.03 -17.82
C ARG A 77 -0.37 20.50 -18.38
N LEU A 78 -0.42 19.81 -19.49
CA LEU A 78 0.74 19.19 -20.15
C LEU A 78 1.39 20.14 -21.19
N ALA A 79 0.96 21.41 -21.25
CA ALA A 79 1.54 22.38 -22.17
C ALA A 79 3.05 22.55 -21.94
N GLY A 80 3.83 22.34 -23.00
CA GLY A 80 5.30 22.39 -22.93
C GLY A 80 5.97 21.07 -22.49
N CYS A 81 5.21 20.03 -22.14
CA CYS A 81 5.76 18.70 -21.92
C CYS A 81 5.98 17.99 -23.26
N GLU A 82 7.13 17.35 -23.40
CA GLU A 82 7.43 16.47 -24.54
C GLU A 82 6.72 15.11 -24.36
N ILE A 83 6.38 14.46 -25.47
CA ILE A 83 5.93 13.07 -25.44
C ILE A 83 7.14 12.20 -25.05
N PRO A 84 7.06 11.44 -23.94
CA PRO A 84 8.22 10.76 -23.38
C PRO A 84 8.68 9.60 -24.26
N GLU A 85 9.94 9.60 -24.65
CA GLU A 85 10.60 8.49 -25.38
C GLU A 85 11.48 7.64 -24.44
N THR A 86 11.76 8.16 -23.25
CA THR A 86 12.52 7.47 -22.20
C THR A 86 11.86 7.67 -20.84
N PHE A 87 12.25 6.85 -19.86
CA PHE A 87 11.77 7.04 -18.49
C PHE A 87 12.30 8.34 -17.84
N GLU A 88 13.45 8.85 -18.25
CA GLU A 88 13.97 10.14 -17.81
C GLU A 88 13.08 11.29 -18.30
N GLN A 89 12.56 11.19 -19.53
CA GLN A 89 11.58 12.16 -20.05
C GLN A 89 10.22 11.98 -19.35
N TRP A 90 9.79 10.73 -19.10
CA TRP A 90 8.58 10.47 -18.31
C TRP A 90 8.61 11.14 -16.95
N GLN A 91 9.75 11.12 -16.26
CA GLN A 91 9.90 11.77 -14.96
C GLN A 91 9.76 13.31 -15.00
N ARG A 92 9.70 13.92 -16.18
CA ARG A 92 9.41 15.36 -16.37
C ARG A 92 7.92 15.64 -16.49
N ILE A 93 7.08 14.64 -16.72
CA ILE A 93 5.61 14.78 -16.67
C ILE A 93 5.23 15.20 -15.25
N PRO A 94 4.37 16.25 -15.08
CA PRO A 94 3.98 16.73 -13.77
C PRO A 94 3.35 15.63 -12.90
N LEU A 95 3.68 15.63 -11.61
CA LEU A 95 3.04 14.77 -10.64
C LEU A 95 1.57 15.16 -10.49
N SER A 96 0.71 14.17 -10.34
CA SER A 96 -0.68 14.33 -9.93
C SER A 96 -0.80 14.08 -8.43
N ASP A 97 -1.69 14.79 -7.77
CA ASP A 97 -1.98 14.65 -6.35
C ASP A 97 -3.50 14.52 -6.11
N LYS A 98 -3.89 14.45 -4.86
CA LYS A 98 -5.29 14.33 -4.46
C LYS A 98 -6.11 15.59 -4.79
N ASP A 99 -5.49 16.76 -4.82
CA ASP A 99 -6.17 18.02 -5.13
C ASP A 99 -6.48 18.07 -6.62
N LEU A 100 -5.51 17.73 -7.47
CA LEU A 100 -5.75 17.56 -8.90
C LEU A 100 -6.80 16.47 -9.18
N GLN A 101 -6.72 15.34 -8.49
CA GLN A 101 -7.71 14.27 -8.65
C GLN A 101 -9.11 14.77 -8.29
N ARG A 102 -9.26 15.56 -7.23
CA ARG A 102 -10.53 16.17 -6.85
C ARG A 102 -11.04 17.13 -7.93
N GLU A 103 -10.20 18.03 -8.40
CA GLU A 103 -10.53 19.00 -9.45
C GLU A 103 -10.96 18.29 -10.75
N PHE A 104 -10.22 17.27 -11.18
CA PHE A 104 -10.39 16.66 -12.50
C PHE A 104 -11.44 15.53 -12.54
N TYR A 105 -11.73 14.87 -11.43
CA TYR A 105 -12.55 13.65 -11.43
C TYR A 105 -13.74 13.66 -10.49
N THR A 106 -14.02 14.79 -9.82
CA THR A 106 -15.20 14.97 -8.96
C THR A 106 -16.17 15.97 -9.59
N GLU A 107 -17.41 15.99 -9.20
CA GLU A 107 -18.48 16.87 -9.67
C GLU A 107 -18.65 16.85 -11.19
N THR A 108 -18.15 17.87 -11.90
CA THR A 108 -18.25 18.00 -13.37
C THR A 108 -17.26 17.11 -14.12
N ARG A 109 -16.26 16.58 -13.45
CA ARG A 109 -15.24 15.66 -13.99
C ARG A 109 -14.55 16.17 -15.26
N PRO A 110 -14.01 17.39 -15.25
CA PRO A 110 -13.46 17.99 -16.46
C PRO A 110 -12.22 17.28 -17.01
N GLY A 111 -11.57 16.41 -16.21
CA GLY A 111 -10.40 15.63 -16.60
C GLY A 111 -10.71 14.31 -17.30
N LEU A 112 -11.98 13.90 -17.40
CA LEU A 112 -12.31 12.66 -18.12
C LEU A 112 -12.03 12.80 -19.62
N VAL A 113 -11.33 11.82 -20.16
CA VAL A 113 -11.09 11.71 -21.61
C VAL A 113 -12.32 11.16 -22.31
N VAL A 114 -12.94 10.14 -21.75
CA VAL A 114 -14.21 9.58 -22.21
C VAL A 114 -15.32 10.08 -21.29
N PRO A 115 -16.32 10.81 -21.80
CA PRO A 115 -17.46 11.27 -21.00
C PRO A 115 -18.29 10.11 -20.43
N LEU A 116 -18.96 10.35 -19.29
CA LEU A 116 -19.73 9.30 -18.60
C LEU A 116 -20.87 8.70 -19.43
N ASP A 117 -21.42 9.46 -20.37
CA ASP A 117 -22.51 9.01 -21.27
C ASP A 117 -22.03 8.09 -22.40
N ARG A 118 -20.70 7.89 -22.53
CA ARG A 118 -20.10 7.08 -23.59
C ARG A 118 -19.36 5.86 -23.08
N GLY A 119 -19.12 5.76 -21.78
CA GLY A 119 -18.39 4.64 -21.15
C GLY A 119 -19.20 3.99 -20.04
N GLY A 120 -18.83 2.77 -19.66
CA GLY A 120 -19.29 2.11 -18.45
C GLY A 120 -18.29 2.34 -17.32
N PHE A 121 -18.65 3.14 -16.32
CA PHE A 121 -17.74 3.47 -15.24
C PHE A 121 -18.23 2.96 -13.88
N GLU A 122 -17.29 2.55 -13.06
CA GLU A 122 -17.46 2.39 -11.62
C GLU A 122 -16.84 3.60 -10.93
N ILE A 123 -17.63 4.28 -10.09
CA ILE A 123 -17.19 5.43 -9.31
C ILE A 123 -17.14 4.99 -7.86
N VAL A 124 -15.96 5.06 -7.28
CA VAL A 124 -15.68 4.70 -5.89
C VAL A 124 -15.09 5.88 -5.15
N ALA A 125 -15.06 5.84 -3.84
CA ALA A 125 -14.44 6.90 -3.05
C ALA A 125 -13.38 6.36 -2.11
N SER A 126 -12.32 7.13 -1.91
CA SER A 126 -11.38 6.84 -0.82
C SER A 126 -11.98 7.29 0.51
N GLY A 127 -11.86 6.45 1.54
CA GLY A 127 -12.20 6.83 2.91
C GLY A 127 -11.32 8.00 3.37
N GLY A 128 -11.89 9.22 3.36
CA GLY A 128 -11.17 10.40 3.84
C GLY A 128 -10.90 10.30 5.34
N THR A 129 -9.64 10.32 5.73
CA THR A 129 -9.23 10.38 7.15
C THR A 129 -9.33 11.80 7.73
N SER A 130 -9.67 12.81 6.92
CA SER A 130 -9.59 14.24 7.26
C SER A 130 -10.93 14.99 7.28
N GLY A 131 -12.08 14.28 7.40
CA GLY A 131 -13.38 14.93 7.60
C GLY A 131 -13.94 15.75 6.42
N GLY A 132 -13.31 15.68 5.23
CA GLY A 132 -13.80 16.30 4.00
C GLY A 132 -14.71 15.37 3.18
N SER A 133 -15.26 15.89 2.07
CA SER A 133 -16.00 15.08 1.11
C SER A 133 -15.15 13.91 0.60
N PRO A 134 -15.72 12.71 0.38
CA PRO A 134 -15.00 11.59 -0.18
C PRO A 134 -14.30 11.96 -1.50
N LEU A 135 -13.08 11.47 -1.69
CA LEU A 135 -12.36 11.67 -2.93
C LEU A 135 -12.79 10.61 -3.93
N GLU A 136 -13.46 11.01 -4.99
CA GLU A 136 -13.93 10.09 -6.03
C GLU A 136 -12.80 9.59 -6.91
N ILE A 137 -12.91 8.34 -7.31
CA ILE A 137 -12.04 7.67 -8.26
C ILE A 137 -12.92 7.05 -9.35
N VAL A 138 -12.57 7.29 -10.60
CA VAL A 138 -13.29 6.78 -11.76
C VAL A 138 -12.52 5.66 -12.40
N TYR A 139 -13.18 4.53 -12.61
CA TYR A 139 -12.66 3.35 -13.31
C TYR A 139 -13.57 2.98 -14.47
N ALA A 140 -13.02 2.75 -15.64
CA ALA A 140 -13.77 2.05 -16.68
C ALA A 140 -13.95 0.59 -16.26
N VAL A 141 -15.19 0.10 -16.23
CA VAL A 141 -15.52 -1.25 -15.71
C VAL A 141 -14.73 -2.34 -16.43
N ARG A 142 -14.62 -2.25 -17.77
CA ARG A 142 -13.87 -3.22 -18.57
C ARG A 142 -12.39 -3.28 -18.19
N GLU A 143 -11.78 -2.10 -17.91
CA GLU A 143 -10.37 -1.98 -17.55
C GLU A 143 -10.14 -2.50 -16.13
N LEU A 144 -11.04 -2.19 -15.22
CA LEU A 144 -11.01 -2.67 -13.83
C LEU A 144 -11.10 -4.22 -13.78
N HIS A 145 -11.96 -4.84 -14.59
CA HIS A 145 -12.04 -6.30 -14.68
C HIS A 145 -10.75 -6.93 -15.22
N ASP A 146 -10.06 -6.26 -16.15
CA ASP A 146 -8.74 -6.74 -16.60
C ASP A 146 -7.70 -6.67 -15.50
N THR A 147 -7.71 -5.60 -14.66
CA THR A 147 -6.81 -5.50 -13.51
C THR A 147 -7.08 -6.61 -12.49
N TYR A 148 -8.34 -6.95 -12.22
CA TYR A 148 -8.71 -8.05 -11.34
C TYR A 148 -8.14 -9.40 -11.82
N ARG A 149 -8.22 -9.68 -13.13
CA ARG A 149 -7.67 -10.90 -13.71
C ARG A 149 -6.15 -10.96 -13.60
N VAL A 150 -5.48 -9.86 -13.89
CA VAL A 150 -4.01 -9.79 -13.82
C VAL A 150 -3.52 -9.94 -12.37
N ALA A 151 -4.11 -9.18 -11.45
CA ALA A 151 -3.74 -9.23 -10.03
C ALA A 151 -4.11 -10.57 -9.38
N GLY A 152 -5.31 -11.12 -9.66
CA GLY A 152 -5.76 -12.39 -9.10
C GLY A 152 -4.88 -13.55 -9.56
N ARG A 153 -4.52 -13.59 -10.84
CA ARG A 153 -3.60 -14.60 -11.36
C ARG A 153 -2.22 -14.47 -10.72
N PHE A 154 -1.66 -13.28 -10.64
CA PHE A 154 -0.38 -13.02 -10.00
C PHE A 154 -0.38 -13.47 -8.52
N MET A 155 -1.42 -13.12 -7.77
CA MET A 155 -1.61 -13.58 -6.38
C MET A 155 -1.63 -15.11 -6.30
N GLY A 156 -2.39 -15.75 -7.17
CA GLY A 156 -2.48 -17.21 -7.21
C GLY A 156 -1.15 -17.89 -7.50
N ASP A 157 -0.46 -17.45 -8.56
CA ASP A 157 0.75 -18.10 -9.06
C ASP A 157 1.97 -17.83 -8.16
N HIS A 158 2.11 -16.63 -7.57
CA HIS A 158 3.33 -16.20 -6.89
C HIS A 158 3.19 -16.04 -5.36
N GLN A 159 1.98 -15.75 -4.84
CA GLN A 159 1.79 -15.56 -3.40
C GLN A 159 1.14 -16.77 -2.73
N LEU A 160 0.13 -17.41 -3.34
CA LEU A 160 -0.68 -18.42 -2.69
C LEU A 160 -0.34 -19.87 -3.07
N ALA A 161 0.17 -20.12 -4.28
CA ALA A 161 0.35 -21.47 -4.81
C ALA A 161 1.15 -22.39 -3.88
N GLN A 162 2.21 -21.88 -3.26
CA GLN A 162 3.08 -22.64 -2.36
C GLN A 162 2.47 -22.89 -0.98
N HIS A 163 1.44 -22.16 -0.59
CA HIS A 163 0.85 -22.20 0.77
C HIS A 163 -0.50 -22.93 0.82
N LEU A 164 -1.18 -23.11 -0.31
CA LEU A 164 -2.48 -23.78 -0.39
C LEU A 164 -2.40 -25.10 -1.15
N PRO A 165 -1.72 -26.12 -0.60
CA PRO A 165 -1.58 -27.42 -1.26
C PRO A 165 -2.90 -28.19 -1.22
N GLY A 166 -3.17 -28.99 -2.27
CA GLY A 166 -4.34 -29.86 -2.33
C GLY A 166 -5.61 -29.17 -2.85
N SER A 167 -6.74 -29.88 -2.74
CA SER A 167 -8.05 -29.47 -3.21
C SER A 167 -9.14 -30.13 -2.33
N PRO A 168 -10.26 -29.45 -2.02
CA PRO A 168 -10.56 -28.06 -2.37
C PRO A 168 -9.72 -27.07 -1.55
N ARG A 169 -9.50 -25.87 -2.09
CA ARG A 169 -8.86 -24.73 -1.40
C ARG A 169 -9.78 -23.53 -1.35
N TRP A 170 -9.66 -22.77 -0.27
CA TRP A 170 -10.59 -21.68 0.03
C TRP A 170 -9.87 -20.37 0.22
N LEU A 171 -10.48 -19.32 -0.31
CA LEU A 171 -10.02 -17.95 -0.15
C LEU A 171 -11.17 -17.10 0.36
N PHE A 172 -10.99 -16.51 1.52
CA PHE A 172 -11.98 -15.69 2.20
C PHE A 172 -11.55 -14.22 2.22
N THR A 173 -12.51 -13.29 2.25
CA THR A 173 -12.23 -11.90 2.61
C THR A 173 -13.18 -11.37 3.65
N THR A 174 -12.63 -10.61 4.60
CA THR A 174 -13.38 -9.84 5.59
C THR A 174 -13.61 -8.39 5.18
N LEU A 175 -13.18 -8.02 3.97
CA LEU A 175 -13.41 -6.69 3.43
C LEU A 175 -14.86 -6.55 2.96
N ALA A 176 -15.41 -5.35 3.14
CA ALA A 176 -16.78 -5.02 2.75
C ALA A 176 -16.81 -3.63 2.12
N ASP A 177 -17.84 -3.37 1.35
CA ASP A 177 -18.15 -2.05 0.81
C ASP A 177 -18.91 -1.22 1.84
N TYR A 178 -18.61 0.08 1.88
CA TYR A 178 -19.24 1.02 2.79
C TYR A 178 -19.10 2.47 2.28
N GLN A 179 -20.19 3.20 2.17
CA GLN A 179 -20.21 4.62 1.79
C GLN A 179 -19.33 4.96 0.57
N MET A 180 -19.58 4.30 -0.55
CA MET A 180 -18.78 4.37 -1.80
C MET A 180 -17.36 3.82 -1.69
N TRP A 181 -16.91 3.37 -0.53
CA TRP A 181 -15.66 2.64 -0.38
C TRP A 181 -15.89 1.19 -0.77
N SER A 182 -15.32 0.77 -1.89
CA SER A 182 -15.59 -0.51 -2.56
C SER A 182 -14.51 -1.56 -2.31
N SER A 183 -13.95 -1.61 -1.11
CA SER A 183 -12.90 -2.57 -0.80
C SER A 183 -13.37 -4.03 -0.89
N GLY A 184 -14.63 -4.31 -0.58
CA GLY A 184 -15.25 -5.62 -0.73
C GLY A 184 -15.34 -6.04 -2.20
N THR A 185 -15.91 -5.18 -3.05
CA THR A 185 -16.07 -5.43 -4.50
C THR A 185 -14.71 -5.52 -5.19
N MET A 186 -13.81 -4.56 -4.97
CA MET A 186 -12.50 -4.51 -5.64
C MET A 186 -11.61 -5.70 -5.25
N VAL A 187 -11.50 -6.00 -3.97
CA VAL A 187 -10.73 -7.16 -3.50
C VAL A 187 -11.42 -8.45 -3.91
N GLY A 188 -12.74 -8.52 -3.79
CA GLY A 188 -13.53 -9.65 -4.26
C GLY A 188 -13.29 -9.95 -5.74
N GLY A 189 -13.25 -8.91 -6.58
CA GLY A 189 -12.92 -9.04 -8.00
C GLY A 189 -11.55 -9.67 -8.25
N VAL A 190 -10.54 -9.28 -7.49
CA VAL A 190 -9.21 -9.92 -7.55
C VAL A 190 -9.25 -11.37 -7.08
N LEU A 191 -9.84 -11.63 -5.90
CA LEU A 191 -9.84 -12.95 -5.30
C LEU A 191 -10.62 -14.00 -6.08
N GLN A 192 -11.70 -13.61 -6.75
CA GLN A 192 -12.46 -14.47 -7.68
C GLN A 192 -11.66 -14.90 -8.91
N ASN A 193 -10.61 -14.17 -9.25
CA ASN A 193 -9.71 -14.47 -10.37
C ASN A 193 -8.43 -15.23 -9.96
N VAL A 194 -8.31 -15.63 -8.69
CA VAL A 194 -7.24 -16.52 -8.23
C VAL A 194 -7.50 -17.95 -8.74
N PRO A 195 -6.56 -18.57 -9.49
CA PRO A 195 -6.82 -19.86 -10.10
C PRO A 195 -7.05 -21.00 -9.10
N GLY A 196 -8.10 -21.79 -9.31
CA GLY A 196 -8.34 -23.05 -8.60
C GLY A 196 -8.67 -22.89 -7.11
N VAL A 197 -9.26 -21.79 -6.71
CA VAL A 197 -9.77 -21.56 -5.34
C VAL A 197 -11.30 -21.43 -5.34
N ASN A 198 -11.93 -21.82 -4.23
CA ASN A 198 -13.30 -21.44 -3.92
C ASN A 198 -13.26 -20.12 -3.14
N TYR A 199 -14.12 -19.19 -3.46
CA TYR A 199 -14.11 -17.85 -2.88
C TYR A 199 -15.36 -17.59 -2.03
N ILE A 200 -15.17 -16.91 -0.89
CA ILE A 200 -16.27 -16.38 -0.07
C ILE A 200 -15.92 -14.95 0.35
N GLY A 201 -16.77 -13.98 -0.06
CA GLY A 201 -16.78 -12.63 0.49
C GLY A 201 -17.66 -12.59 1.73
N ALA A 202 -17.04 -12.61 2.91
CA ALA A 202 -17.78 -12.71 4.18
C ALA A 202 -18.07 -11.35 4.80
N GLY A 203 -17.28 -10.32 4.46
CA GLY A 203 -17.30 -9.05 5.20
C GLY A 203 -16.80 -9.24 6.65
N PRO A 204 -17.11 -8.31 7.57
CA PRO A 204 -16.77 -8.45 8.97
C PRO A 204 -17.41 -9.71 9.57
N VAL A 205 -16.59 -10.60 10.13
CA VAL A 205 -17.04 -11.91 10.62
C VAL A 205 -17.27 -11.93 12.13
N THR A 206 -18.24 -12.74 12.55
CA THR A 206 -18.43 -13.17 13.94
C THR A 206 -17.78 -14.53 14.18
N ALA A 207 -17.65 -14.95 15.43
CA ALA A 207 -17.11 -16.27 15.76
C ALA A 207 -17.88 -17.41 15.07
N GLY A 208 -19.21 -17.35 15.02
CA GLY A 208 -20.02 -18.39 14.37
C GLY A 208 -19.84 -18.43 12.86
N VAL A 209 -19.68 -17.28 12.19
CA VAL A 209 -19.38 -17.23 10.75
C VAL A 209 -17.98 -17.78 10.48
N LEU A 210 -17.00 -17.41 11.31
CA LEU A 210 -15.64 -17.94 11.20
C LEU A 210 -15.64 -19.47 11.38
N GLU A 211 -16.35 -20.01 12.37
CA GLU A 211 -16.49 -21.44 12.58
C GLU A 211 -17.10 -22.14 11.35
N GLN A 212 -18.14 -21.58 10.76
CA GLN A 212 -18.73 -22.11 9.53
C GLN A 212 -17.72 -22.09 8.37
N MET A 213 -17.02 -20.99 8.13
CA MET A 213 -15.99 -20.90 7.08
C MET A 213 -14.88 -21.93 7.29
N PHE A 214 -14.49 -22.16 8.52
CA PHE A 214 -13.41 -23.11 8.85
C PHE A 214 -13.87 -24.57 8.89
N SER A 215 -15.19 -24.82 8.86
CA SER A 215 -15.73 -26.18 8.74
C SER A 215 -15.55 -26.80 7.35
N TYR A 216 -15.36 -25.98 6.30
CA TYR A 216 -15.12 -26.49 4.96
C TYR A 216 -13.81 -27.30 4.89
N PRO A 217 -13.76 -28.41 4.12
CA PRO A 217 -12.55 -29.20 4.00
C PRO A 217 -11.45 -28.49 3.21
N GLY A 218 -10.18 -28.77 3.52
CA GLY A 218 -9.02 -28.29 2.79
C GLY A 218 -8.40 -27.00 3.32
N PRO A 219 -7.27 -26.58 2.73
CA PRO A 219 -6.51 -25.41 3.17
C PRO A 219 -7.25 -24.09 2.87
N LYS A 220 -7.01 -23.13 3.75
CA LYS A 220 -7.70 -21.83 3.75
C LYS A 220 -6.71 -20.67 3.77
N ALA A 221 -7.05 -19.62 3.00
CA ALA A 221 -6.44 -18.30 3.10
C ALA A 221 -7.53 -17.26 3.42
N LEU A 222 -7.17 -16.21 4.15
CA LEU A 222 -8.07 -15.11 4.48
C LEU A 222 -7.36 -13.77 4.24
N MET A 223 -8.04 -12.87 3.55
CA MET A 223 -7.58 -11.51 3.29
C MET A 223 -8.46 -10.49 4.02
N GLY A 224 -7.84 -9.60 4.77
CA GLY A 224 -8.54 -8.56 5.53
C GLY A 224 -7.68 -7.34 5.80
N ILE A 225 -8.28 -6.31 6.39
CA ILE A 225 -7.49 -5.22 6.98
C ILE A 225 -6.75 -5.74 8.21
N THR A 226 -5.72 -5.02 8.64
CA THR A 226 -4.89 -5.41 9.81
C THR A 226 -5.74 -5.73 11.05
N ALA A 227 -6.73 -4.91 11.38
CA ALA A 227 -7.63 -5.15 12.51
C ALA A 227 -8.47 -6.43 12.34
N GLY A 228 -8.97 -6.69 11.11
CA GLY A 228 -9.75 -7.90 10.81
C GLY A 228 -8.93 -9.19 10.89
N ILE A 229 -7.62 -9.12 10.59
CA ILE A 229 -6.71 -10.25 10.78
C ILE A 229 -6.33 -10.41 12.26
N ALA A 230 -6.08 -9.30 12.96
CA ALA A 230 -5.70 -9.33 14.37
C ALA A 230 -6.76 -9.95 15.28
N ILE A 231 -8.05 -9.71 15.01
CA ILE A 231 -9.16 -10.24 15.83
C ILE A 231 -9.36 -11.77 15.67
N LEU A 232 -8.75 -12.40 14.67
CA LEU A 232 -8.91 -13.84 14.44
C LEU A 232 -8.41 -14.69 15.62
N THR A 233 -7.50 -14.18 16.44
CA THR A 233 -7.05 -14.85 17.68
C THR A 233 -8.16 -14.96 18.72
N GLU A 234 -9.06 -13.97 18.78
CA GLU A 234 -10.22 -13.98 19.68
C GLU A 234 -11.35 -14.80 19.10
N LEU A 235 -11.71 -14.54 17.85
CA LEU A 235 -12.81 -15.24 17.16
C LEU A 235 -12.53 -16.74 16.96
N GLY A 236 -11.26 -17.12 16.78
CA GLY A 236 -10.82 -18.49 16.57
C GLY A 236 -10.66 -19.32 17.84
N ALA A 237 -10.91 -18.77 19.03
CA ALA A 237 -10.70 -19.47 20.31
C ALA A 237 -11.54 -20.75 20.41
N GLY A 238 -12.76 -20.77 19.86
CA GLY A 238 -13.65 -21.93 19.82
C GLY A 238 -13.38 -22.95 18.71
N LEU A 239 -12.49 -22.68 17.76
CA LEU A 239 -12.21 -23.57 16.64
C LEU A 239 -11.55 -24.88 17.10
N LYS A 240 -11.92 -25.99 16.48
CA LYS A 240 -11.25 -27.28 16.65
C LYS A 240 -9.83 -27.24 16.11
N ALA A 241 -8.96 -28.15 16.58
CA ALA A 241 -7.55 -28.21 16.16
C ALA A 241 -7.40 -28.33 14.64
N GLU A 242 -8.15 -29.25 14.01
CA GLU A 242 -8.09 -29.48 12.56
C GLU A 242 -8.48 -28.22 11.76
N ALA A 243 -9.47 -27.47 12.27
CA ALA A 243 -9.87 -26.20 11.67
C ALA A 243 -8.75 -25.16 11.75
N ARG A 244 -8.11 -25.01 12.92
CA ARG A 244 -6.95 -24.11 13.09
C ARG A 244 -5.77 -24.52 12.21
N GLU A 245 -5.46 -25.79 12.11
CA GLU A 245 -4.38 -26.33 11.27
C GLU A 245 -4.64 -26.14 9.77
N SER A 246 -5.92 -26.03 9.36
CA SER A 246 -6.30 -25.79 7.97
C SER A 246 -6.07 -24.37 7.50
N PHE A 247 -5.86 -23.40 8.40
CA PHE A 247 -5.54 -22.03 8.05
C PHE A 247 -4.07 -21.89 7.66
N ARG A 248 -3.83 -21.53 6.42
CA ARG A 248 -2.50 -21.53 5.80
C ARG A 248 -1.95 -20.16 5.50
N VAL A 249 -2.82 -19.19 5.16
CA VAL A 249 -2.37 -17.84 4.80
C VAL A 249 -3.30 -16.80 5.41
N ALA A 250 -2.72 -15.86 6.16
CA ALA A 250 -3.36 -14.63 6.57
C ALA A 250 -2.75 -13.48 5.77
N MET A 251 -3.57 -12.77 4.98
CA MET A 251 -3.15 -11.60 4.23
C MET A 251 -3.72 -10.34 4.87
N TYR A 252 -2.85 -9.40 5.24
CA TYR A 252 -3.26 -8.16 5.89
C TYR A 252 -2.78 -6.92 5.12
N GLY A 253 -3.54 -5.85 5.18
CA GLY A 253 -3.20 -4.55 4.61
C GLY A 253 -3.83 -3.40 5.37
N SER A 254 -3.60 -2.19 4.91
CA SER A 254 -4.12 -0.95 5.53
C SER A 254 -3.54 -0.60 6.90
N GLY A 255 -2.45 -1.23 7.33
CA GLY A 255 -1.77 -0.97 8.60
C GLY A 255 -0.66 -1.96 8.85
N VAL A 256 0.09 -1.76 9.93
CA VAL A 256 1.17 -2.65 10.36
C VAL A 256 0.60 -3.69 11.33
N LEU A 257 0.92 -4.96 11.12
CA LEU A 257 0.64 -6.03 12.07
C LEU A 257 1.88 -6.25 12.93
N SER A 258 1.77 -5.96 14.24
CA SER A 258 2.90 -6.06 15.18
C SER A 258 3.44 -7.48 15.31
N GLN A 259 4.70 -7.61 15.72
CA GLN A 259 5.30 -8.94 15.95
C GLN A 259 4.60 -9.71 17.07
N ALA A 260 4.16 -9.00 18.14
CA ALA A 260 3.35 -9.59 19.20
C ALA A 260 2.07 -10.24 18.64
N LYS A 261 1.32 -9.51 17.79
CA LYS A 261 0.09 -10.03 17.19
C LYS A 261 0.38 -11.16 16.18
N ARG A 262 1.51 -11.10 15.44
CA ARG A 262 1.95 -12.22 14.58
C ARG A 262 2.24 -13.48 15.40
N ALA A 263 2.90 -13.34 16.55
CA ALA A 263 3.18 -14.45 17.45
C ALA A 263 1.89 -15.10 17.98
N GLU A 264 0.90 -14.28 18.40
CA GLU A 264 -0.42 -14.76 18.82
C GLU A 264 -1.14 -15.54 17.71
N LEU A 265 -1.15 -14.99 16.48
CA LEU A 265 -1.74 -15.65 15.32
C LEU A 265 -1.09 -16.99 15.03
N LYS A 266 0.24 -17.07 15.08
CA LYS A 266 0.98 -18.32 14.88
C LYS A 266 0.76 -19.33 16.00
N ALA A 267 0.61 -18.87 17.23
CA ALA A 267 0.25 -19.74 18.36
C ALA A 267 -1.16 -20.33 18.20
N MET A 268 -2.12 -19.52 17.72
CA MET A 268 -3.50 -19.97 17.48
C MET A 268 -3.61 -20.86 16.23
N PHE A 269 -2.91 -20.51 15.15
CA PHE A 269 -2.96 -21.16 13.84
C PHE A 269 -1.55 -21.65 13.44
N PRO A 270 -1.16 -22.86 13.84
CA PRO A 270 0.23 -23.32 13.79
C PRO A 270 0.83 -23.40 12.37
N ASN A 271 -0.01 -23.49 11.35
CA ASN A 271 0.42 -23.60 9.95
C ASN A 271 0.29 -22.28 9.16
N VAL A 272 -0.02 -21.15 9.83
CA VAL A 272 -0.29 -19.89 9.14
C VAL A 272 0.98 -19.19 8.69
N THR A 273 1.02 -18.81 7.43
CA THR A 273 1.94 -17.83 6.84
C THR A 273 1.25 -16.47 6.83
N ILE A 274 1.92 -15.43 7.32
CA ILE A 274 1.33 -14.09 7.47
C ILE A 274 2.00 -13.14 6.47
N LEU A 275 1.27 -12.74 5.43
CA LEU A 275 1.77 -11.92 4.34
C LEU A 275 1.06 -10.57 4.30
N SER A 276 1.77 -9.51 3.95
CA SER A 276 1.16 -8.23 3.71
C SER A 276 0.78 -8.04 2.24
N TYR A 277 -0.16 -7.13 2.01
CA TYR A 277 -0.43 -6.57 0.70
C TYR A 277 -0.53 -5.04 0.81
N PHE A 278 -0.21 -4.37 -0.27
CA PHE A 278 -0.42 -2.94 -0.41
C PHE A 278 -1.40 -2.69 -1.56
N ALA A 279 -2.52 -2.09 -1.23
CA ALA A 279 -3.55 -1.68 -2.16
C ALA A 279 -4.08 -0.30 -1.77
N ALA A 280 -4.46 0.48 -2.75
CA ALA A 280 -5.07 1.78 -2.55
C ALA A 280 -6.32 1.88 -3.42
N THR A 281 -7.36 2.58 -2.94
CA THR A 281 -8.58 2.77 -3.73
C THR A 281 -8.29 3.42 -5.09
N GLN A 282 -7.24 4.26 -5.18
CA GLN A 282 -6.82 4.94 -6.40
C GLN A 282 -6.01 4.07 -7.37
N ALA A 283 -5.53 2.91 -6.92
CA ALA A 283 -4.56 2.11 -7.68
C ALA A 283 -4.74 0.59 -7.51
N GLU A 284 -5.86 0.14 -6.97
CA GLU A 284 -6.19 -1.28 -6.74
C GLU A 284 -5.02 -2.02 -6.04
N THR A 285 -4.57 -3.15 -6.60
CA THR A 285 -3.46 -3.96 -6.08
C THR A 285 -2.13 -3.37 -6.53
N VAL A 286 -1.40 -2.73 -5.64
CA VAL A 286 -0.09 -2.12 -5.95
C VAL A 286 1.06 -3.10 -5.74
N GLY A 287 1.05 -3.87 -4.64
CA GLY A 287 2.09 -4.84 -4.37
C GLY A 287 1.72 -5.90 -3.35
N LEU A 288 2.32 -7.07 -3.50
CA LEU A 288 2.08 -8.24 -2.67
C LEU A 288 3.39 -8.73 -2.05
N GLN A 289 3.39 -9.01 -0.75
CA GLN A 289 4.50 -9.70 -0.10
C GLN A 289 4.47 -11.18 -0.52
N LEU A 290 5.57 -11.68 -1.06
CA LEU A 290 5.66 -13.05 -1.56
C LEU A 290 6.23 -14.04 -0.54
N SER A 291 6.86 -13.54 0.51
CA SER A 291 7.51 -14.36 1.55
C SER A 291 7.57 -13.63 2.88
N GLU A 292 7.46 -14.33 4.00
CA GLU A 292 7.68 -13.77 5.34
C GLU A 292 9.15 -13.39 5.62
N LYS A 293 10.10 -13.82 4.78
CA LYS A 293 11.54 -13.59 4.99
C LYS A 293 11.93 -12.13 4.87
N THR A 294 11.20 -11.37 4.07
CA THR A 294 11.41 -9.94 3.88
C THR A 294 10.07 -9.20 3.91
N PRO A 295 10.01 -7.95 4.39
CA PRO A 295 8.80 -7.12 4.32
C PRO A 295 8.57 -6.52 2.91
N TRP A 296 9.32 -6.97 1.91
CA TRP A 296 9.28 -6.41 0.57
C TRP A 296 8.01 -6.81 -0.17
N LEU A 297 7.47 -5.84 -0.87
CA LEU A 297 6.31 -5.98 -1.73
C LEU A 297 6.78 -6.09 -3.18
N ALA A 298 6.28 -7.08 -3.88
CA ALA A 298 6.49 -7.24 -5.32
C ALA A 298 5.35 -6.59 -6.08
N ALA A 299 5.66 -5.70 -7.01
CA ALA A 299 4.67 -5.13 -7.92
C ALA A 299 4.09 -6.20 -8.84
N VAL A 300 2.82 -6.06 -9.22
CA VAL A 300 2.22 -6.93 -10.24
C VAL A 300 2.70 -6.46 -11.62
N PRO A 301 3.46 -7.30 -12.36
CA PRO A 301 4.03 -6.90 -13.64
C PRO A 301 2.98 -6.38 -14.63
N GLY A 302 3.19 -5.17 -15.19
CA GLY A 302 2.32 -4.55 -16.17
C GLY A 302 0.99 -4.00 -15.63
N LEU A 303 0.72 -4.07 -14.33
CA LEU A 303 -0.48 -3.47 -13.75
C LEU A 303 -0.29 -1.96 -13.57
N HIS A 304 0.85 -1.57 -13.00
CA HIS A 304 1.21 -0.18 -12.74
C HIS A 304 2.66 0.11 -13.12
N LEU A 305 2.94 1.36 -13.50
CA LEU A 305 4.27 1.92 -13.30
C LEU A 305 4.34 2.44 -11.87
N ILE A 306 5.23 1.85 -11.07
CA ILE A 306 5.51 2.24 -9.70
C ILE A 306 6.80 3.05 -9.69
N GLU A 307 6.73 4.27 -9.17
CA GLU A 307 7.84 5.18 -9.02
C GLU A 307 8.00 5.51 -7.54
N ILE A 308 9.22 5.51 -7.05
CA ILE A 308 9.56 6.00 -5.72
C ILE A 308 10.45 7.21 -5.95
N VAL A 309 9.91 8.40 -5.61
CA VAL A 309 10.47 9.67 -6.06
C VAL A 309 10.90 10.58 -4.92
N ASP A 310 11.87 11.42 -5.21
CA ASP A 310 12.29 12.54 -4.39
C ASP A 310 11.30 13.73 -4.51
N GLU A 311 11.60 14.83 -3.84
CA GLU A 311 10.82 16.07 -3.87
C GLU A 311 10.68 16.70 -5.27
N ARG A 312 11.62 16.40 -6.17
CA ARG A 312 11.63 16.89 -7.56
C ARG A 312 10.91 15.94 -8.52
N GLY A 313 10.31 14.86 -8.00
CA GLY A 313 9.66 13.85 -8.79
C GLY A 313 10.62 12.92 -9.56
N ARG A 314 11.89 12.84 -9.15
CA ARG A 314 12.91 11.95 -9.72
C ARG A 314 12.98 10.65 -8.94
N TRP A 315 13.22 9.56 -9.64
CA TRP A 315 13.38 8.26 -9.00
C TRP A 315 14.58 8.27 -8.04
N VAL A 316 14.35 7.84 -6.82
CA VAL A 316 15.41 7.64 -5.83
C VAL A 316 16.28 6.44 -6.18
N ALA A 317 17.51 6.36 -5.64
CA ALA A 317 18.35 5.19 -5.80
C ALA A 317 17.81 3.97 -5.04
N GLU A 318 18.31 2.77 -5.36
CA GLU A 318 18.00 1.57 -4.60
C GLU A 318 18.46 1.71 -3.14
N GLY A 319 17.63 1.29 -2.21
CA GLY A 319 17.84 1.46 -0.77
C GLY A 319 17.35 2.80 -0.23
N GLU A 320 17.06 3.78 -1.08
CA GLU A 320 16.56 5.09 -0.65
C GLU A 320 15.04 5.11 -0.52
N GLU A 321 14.58 5.96 0.38
CA GLU A 321 13.18 6.25 0.64
C GLU A 321 12.71 7.43 -0.22
N GLY A 322 11.48 7.32 -0.74
CA GLY A 322 10.81 8.39 -1.47
C GLY A 322 9.31 8.31 -1.36
N GLU A 323 8.61 9.22 -2.02
CA GLU A 323 7.16 9.20 -2.12
C GLU A 323 6.70 8.21 -3.19
N LEU A 324 5.68 7.42 -2.86
CA LEU A 324 5.08 6.48 -3.81
C LEU A 324 4.23 7.21 -4.83
N VAL A 325 4.57 7.03 -6.08
CA VAL A 325 3.85 7.53 -7.25
C VAL A 325 3.43 6.35 -8.11
N VAL A 326 2.17 6.34 -8.53
CA VAL A 326 1.61 5.23 -9.31
C VAL A 326 0.93 5.75 -10.57
N THR A 327 1.18 5.06 -11.68
CA THR A 327 0.45 5.26 -12.93
C THR A 327 -0.24 3.96 -13.32
N ARG A 328 -1.57 3.96 -13.42
CA ARG A 328 -2.36 2.80 -13.85
C ARG A 328 -2.18 2.55 -15.34
N LEU A 329 -1.52 1.45 -15.71
CA LEU A 329 -1.24 1.16 -17.12
C LEU A 329 -2.46 0.68 -17.89
N HIS A 330 -3.48 0.16 -17.20
CA HIS A 330 -4.73 -0.30 -17.81
C HIS A 330 -5.74 0.82 -18.08
N ALA A 331 -5.55 2.01 -17.49
CA ALA A 331 -6.49 3.13 -17.62
C ALA A 331 -6.34 3.84 -18.98
N HIS A 332 -7.30 3.66 -19.88
CA HIS A 332 -7.41 4.38 -21.15
C HIS A 332 -8.47 5.49 -21.07
N GLU A 333 -9.62 5.20 -20.46
CA GLU A 333 -10.78 6.10 -20.47
C GLU A 333 -10.72 7.19 -19.41
N ALA A 334 -10.15 6.86 -18.23
CA ALA A 334 -9.93 7.79 -17.12
C ALA A 334 -8.48 7.71 -16.60
N PRO A 335 -7.47 8.01 -17.43
CA PRO A 335 -6.08 7.91 -17.04
C PRO A 335 -5.69 9.04 -16.07
N LEU A 336 -4.93 8.71 -15.03
CA LEU A 336 -4.36 9.66 -14.09
C LEU A 336 -2.87 9.34 -13.93
N PRO A 337 -2.00 10.06 -14.65
CA PRO A 337 -0.57 9.78 -14.65
C PRO A 337 0.09 10.26 -13.37
N ARG A 338 1.10 9.54 -12.92
CA ARG A 338 2.02 9.91 -11.86
C ARG A 338 1.34 10.40 -10.57
N LEU A 339 0.33 9.63 -10.11
CA LEU A 339 -0.45 9.96 -8.92
C LEU A 339 0.33 9.66 -7.63
N LYS A 340 0.50 10.68 -6.80
CA LYS A 340 1.00 10.58 -5.43
C LYS A 340 -0.07 9.95 -4.54
N LEU A 341 0.20 8.78 -3.97
CA LEU A 341 -0.75 8.12 -3.08
C LEU A 341 -0.69 8.66 -1.63
N GLY A 342 0.38 9.37 -1.29
CA GLY A 342 0.62 9.88 0.06
C GLY A 342 1.25 8.83 0.98
N ASP A 343 1.84 7.79 0.41
CA ASP A 343 2.60 6.77 1.12
C ASP A 343 4.08 6.89 0.75
N ARG A 344 4.95 6.51 1.68
CA ARG A 344 6.41 6.52 1.51
C ARG A 344 6.90 5.08 1.40
N MET A 345 7.81 4.85 0.47
CA MET A 345 8.39 3.54 0.21
C MET A 345 9.91 3.63 0.11
N ILE A 346 10.58 2.55 0.45
CA ILE A 346 12.00 2.35 0.14
C ILE A 346 12.07 1.57 -1.17
N ARG A 347 12.81 2.10 -2.14
CA ARG A 347 13.08 1.39 -3.38
C ARG A 347 14.00 0.20 -3.11
N ARG A 348 13.57 -1.00 -3.50
CA ARG A 348 14.35 -2.22 -3.35
C ARG A 348 14.89 -2.69 -4.71
N PRO A 349 15.94 -3.52 -4.74
CA PRO A 349 16.41 -4.15 -5.98
C PRO A 349 15.26 -4.82 -6.72
N ARG A 350 15.27 -4.76 -8.05
CA ARG A 350 14.29 -5.51 -8.85
C ARG A 350 14.45 -7.00 -8.58
N LEU A 351 13.35 -7.71 -8.46
CA LEU A 351 13.38 -9.17 -8.49
C LEU A 351 13.73 -9.60 -9.92
N ASP A 352 14.82 -10.32 -10.07
CA ASP A 352 15.29 -10.87 -11.35
C ASP A 352 15.64 -12.35 -11.15
N GLY A 353 14.61 -13.15 -10.92
CA GLY A 353 14.72 -14.59 -10.67
C GLY A 353 14.00 -15.42 -11.72
N PRO A 354 14.28 -16.73 -11.78
CA PRO A 354 13.48 -17.64 -12.59
C PRO A 354 12.03 -17.62 -12.10
N GLY A 355 11.10 -17.49 -13.04
CA GLY A 355 9.65 -17.47 -12.78
C GLY A 355 9.06 -16.10 -12.47
N LEU A 356 9.85 -15.08 -12.12
CA LEU A 356 9.32 -13.73 -11.89
C LEU A 356 10.40 -12.65 -11.99
N ARG A 357 10.10 -11.60 -12.77
CA ARG A 357 10.85 -10.35 -12.85
C ARG A 357 9.91 -9.17 -12.61
N THR A 358 10.19 -8.40 -11.54
CA THR A 358 9.35 -7.26 -11.20
C THR A 358 10.06 -6.27 -10.28
N HIS A 359 9.45 -5.10 -10.10
CA HIS A 359 9.90 -4.12 -9.12
C HIS A 359 9.58 -4.57 -7.69
N GLN A 360 10.48 -4.26 -6.76
CA GLN A 360 10.25 -4.46 -5.33
C GLN A 360 10.39 -3.15 -4.57
N PHE A 361 9.61 -3.03 -3.51
CA PHE A 361 9.62 -1.88 -2.62
C PHE A 361 9.19 -2.29 -1.22
N GLU A 362 9.45 -1.42 -0.24
CA GLU A 362 9.10 -1.65 1.16
C GLU A 362 8.38 -0.45 1.72
N PHE A 363 7.32 -0.68 2.47
CA PHE A 363 6.54 0.37 3.10
C PHE A 363 7.36 1.08 4.19
N ALA A 364 7.45 2.41 4.13
CA ALA A 364 8.20 3.27 5.03
C ALA A 364 7.33 4.25 5.83
N GLY A 365 5.99 4.18 5.67
CA GLY A 365 5.05 5.07 6.37
C GLY A 365 4.22 5.91 5.41
N ARG A 366 3.55 6.92 5.95
CA ARG A 366 2.75 7.86 5.18
C ARG A 366 3.38 9.24 5.16
N THR A 367 3.18 9.95 4.04
CA THR A 367 3.65 11.35 3.91
C THR A 367 2.98 12.27 4.94
N GLY A 368 1.73 11.96 5.35
CA GLY A 368 0.99 12.70 6.37
C GLY A 368 1.28 12.28 7.81
N ASP A 369 2.01 11.19 8.04
CA ASP A 369 2.41 10.76 9.38
C ASP A 369 3.68 11.50 9.80
N VAL A 370 3.51 12.78 10.13
CA VAL A 370 4.59 13.71 10.48
C VAL A 370 4.44 14.20 11.91
N LEU A 371 5.51 14.10 12.66
CA LEU A 371 5.61 14.75 13.99
C LEU A 371 6.10 16.18 13.79
N HIS A 372 5.28 17.14 14.12
CA HIS A 372 5.65 18.56 14.14
C HIS A 372 6.23 18.92 15.50
N ILE A 373 7.49 19.31 15.54
CA ILE A 373 8.19 19.74 16.75
C ILE A 373 8.78 21.11 16.47
N ALA A 374 8.21 22.15 17.05
CA ALA A 374 8.50 23.54 16.69
C ALA A 374 8.39 23.74 15.15
N ASP A 375 9.44 24.26 14.52
CA ASP A 375 9.46 24.52 13.07
C ASP A 375 9.97 23.29 12.27
N SER A 376 10.20 22.14 12.92
CA SER A 376 10.76 20.97 12.29
C SER A 376 9.73 19.85 12.09
N GLN A 377 9.89 19.11 10.98
CA GLN A 377 9.05 17.98 10.63
C GLN A 377 9.87 16.69 10.69
N TYR A 378 9.34 15.68 11.38
CA TYR A 378 9.96 14.37 11.51
C TYR A 378 9.03 13.31 10.94
N SER A 379 9.57 12.39 10.15
CA SER A 379 8.82 11.20 9.75
C SER A 379 8.48 10.38 11.00
N ALA A 380 7.22 10.18 11.29
CA ALA A 380 6.79 9.43 12.47
C ALA A 380 7.26 7.97 12.43
N ALA A 381 7.28 7.35 11.26
CA ALA A 381 7.77 5.99 11.11
C ALA A 381 9.27 5.89 11.43
N ARG A 382 10.08 6.84 10.95
CA ARG A 382 11.51 6.91 11.30
C ARG A 382 11.72 7.25 12.78
N ALA A 383 10.92 8.17 13.32
CA ALA A 383 10.95 8.52 14.74
C ALA A 383 10.67 7.29 15.61
N TYR A 384 9.64 6.52 15.26
CA TYR A 384 9.32 5.28 15.94
C TYR A 384 10.47 4.27 15.87
N ALA A 385 11.01 4.04 14.67
CA ALA A 385 12.13 3.11 14.50
C ALA A 385 13.35 3.51 15.33
N ALA A 386 13.73 4.79 15.30
CA ALA A 386 14.88 5.32 16.06
C ALA A 386 14.65 5.28 17.58
N VAL A 387 13.45 5.66 18.05
CA VAL A 387 13.07 5.60 19.46
C VAL A 387 13.07 4.16 19.97
N ARG A 388 12.53 3.22 19.18
CA ARG A 388 12.55 1.79 19.51
C ARG A 388 13.97 1.24 19.66
N GLU A 389 14.88 1.59 18.73
CA GLU A 389 16.28 1.15 18.79
C GLU A 389 16.97 1.67 20.06
N GLU A 390 16.81 2.96 20.38
CA GLU A 390 17.37 3.54 21.60
C GLU A 390 16.77 2.90 22.86
N LEU A 391 15.45 2.66 22.86
CA LEU A 391 14.77 2.01 23.98
C LEU A 391 15.30 0.59 24.20
N LYS A 392 15.40 -0.20 23.13
CA LYS A 392 15.94 -1.55 23.19
C LYS A 392 17.37 -1.59 23.68
N ALA A 393 18.21 -0.66 23.22
CA ALA A 393 19.60 -0.55 23.66
C ALA A 393 19.72 -0.17 25.15
N GLY A 394 18.84 0.72 25.63
CA GLY A 394 18.90 1.21 27.01
C GLY A 394 18.20 0.33 28.05
N THR A 395 17.22 -0.51 27.63
CA THR A 395 16.31 -1.23 28.57
C THR A 395 16.13 -2.70 28.24
N ALA A 396 16.58 -3.18 27.09
CA ALA A 396 16.28 -4.48 26.51
C ALA A 396 14.79 -4.67 26.12
N VAL A 397 13.93 -3.66 26.24
CA VAL A 397 12.52 -3.70 25.80
C VAL A 397 12.44 -3.42 24.31
N ASP A 398 11.95 -4.37 23.51
CA ASP A 398 11.67 -4.17 22.07
C ASP A 398 10.17 -3.96 21.86
N LEU A 399 9.77 -2.73 21.52
CA LEU A 399 8.36 -2.40 21.28
C LEU A 399 7.72 -3.22 20.16
N ASN A 400 8.50 -3.69 19.18
CA ASN A 400 7.94 -4.56 18.13
C ASN A 400 7.51 -5.94 18.65
N GLU A 401 8.14 -6.41 19.72
CA GLU A 401 7.83 -7.71 20.31
C GLU A 401 6.69 -7.63 21.33
N VAL A 402 6.56 -6.51 22.03
CA VAL A 402 5.64 -6.40 23.16
C VAL A 402 4.42 -5.53 22.89
N ALA A 403 4.48 -4.59 21.93
CA ALA A 403 3.36 -3.69 21.66
C ALA A 403 2.42 -4.23 20.56
N HIS A 404 1.13 -4.20 20.84
CA HIS A 404 0.08 -4.50 19.87
C HIS A 404 -0.16 -3.35 18.90
N ASP A 405 -0.18 -2.12 19.43
CA ASP A 405 -0.33 -0.86 18.69
C ASP A 405 0.60 0.19 19.28
N VAL A 406 1.01 1.16 18.47
CA VAL A 406 1.77 2.33 18.90
C VAL A 406 1.18 3.59 18.28
N GLN A 407 1.23 4.70 19.04
CA GLN A 407 0.72 5.99 18.59
C GLN A 407 1.50 7.13 19.23
N PHE A 408 2.01 8.05 18.43
CA PHE A 408 2.48 9.33 18.92
C PHE A 408 1.31 10.28 19.17
N VAL A 409 1.21 10.82 20.36
CA VAL A 409 0.28 11.89 20.69
C VAL A 409 1.07 13.18 20.86
N ASN A 410 0.84 14.13 19.97
CA ASN A 410 1.49 15.43 19.98
C ASN A 410 0.53 16.48 20.58
N HIS A 411 0.78 16.88 21.81
CA HIS A 411 0.09 17.98 22.50
C HIS A 411 0.83 19.28 22.22
N ARG A 412 0.44 19.96 21.15
CA ARG A 412 1.16 21.14 20.63
C ARG A 412 1.20 22.29 21.62
N GLU A 413 0.08 22.61 22.25
CA GLU A 413 -0.01 23.69 23.26
C GLU A 413 0.85 23.38 24.49
N GLU A 414 0.86 22.14 24.94
CA GLU A 414 1.66 21.70 26.10
C GLU A 414 3.12 21.41 25.73
N ARG A 415 3.48 21.46 24.44
CA ARG A 415 4.78 21.06 23.91
C ARG A 415 5.21 19.69 24.43
N THR A 416 4.32 18.72 24.34
CA THR A 416 4.58 17.36 24.83
C THR A 416 4.28 16.35 23.73
N ILE A 417 5.22 15.44 23.48
CA ILE A 417 5.03 14.29 22.62
C ILE A 417 5.11 13.03 23.48
N THR A 418 4.04 12.25 23.44
CA THR A 418 3.97 10.98 24.13
C THR A 418 3.91 9.84 23.11
N LEU A 419 4.82 8.88 23.17
CA LEU A 419 4.69 7.60 22.50
C LEU A 419 3.85 6.69 23.40
N LEU A 420 2.62 6.40 22.97
CA LEU A 420 1.76 5.41 23.59
C LEU A 420 2.07 4.04 23.00
N ALA A 421 2.27 3.04 23.83
CA ALA A 421 2.42 1.64 23.42
C ALA A 421 1.35 0.78 24.11
N ALA A 422 0.48 0.18 23.34
CA ALA A 422 -0.58 -0.73 23.81
C ALA A 422 0.00 -2.12 24.07
N VAL A 423 -0.02 -2.57 25.30
CA VAL A 423 0.64 -3.79 25.75
C VAL A 423 -0.25 -4.61 26.70
N ASP A 424 0.14 -5.85 27.00
CA ASP A 424 -0.56 -6.68 27.97
C ASP A 424 -0.07 -6.43 29.39
N ASP A 425 1.25 -6.35 29.61
CA ASP A 425 1.86 -6.10 30.91
C ASP A 425 2.32 -4.64 31.05
N VAL A 426 1.39 -3.78 31.42
CA VAL A 426 1.65 -2.35 31.60
C VAL A 426 2.64 -2.11 32.73
N ALA A 427 2.44 -2.76 33.90
CA ALA A 427 3.24 -2.50 35.10
C ALA A 427 4.69 -3.02 34.93
N GLY A 428 4.85 -4.25 34.41
CA GLY A 428 6.17 -4.83 34.20
C GLY A 428 6.99 -4.05 33.20
N LEU A 429 6.38 -3.65 32.05
CA LEU A 429 7.08 -2.88 31.02
C LEU A 429 7.39 -1.45 31.45
N THR A 430 6.51 -0.80 32.21
CA THR A 430 6.79 0.50 32.81
C THR A 430 8.03 0.40 33.75
N TYR A 431 8.05 -0.58 34.64
CA TYR A 431 9.19 -0.80 35.52
C TYR A 431 10.48 -1.14 34.76
N ALA A 432 10.40 -2.05 33.79
CA ALA A 432 11.53 -2.45 32.94
C ALA A 432 12.12 -1.29 32.14
N THR A 433 11.31 -0.28 31.84
CA THR A 433 11.74 0.92 31.12
C THR A 433 12.28 2.01 32.08
N GLU A 434 11.55 2.32 33.12
CA GLU A 434 11.89 3.43 34.02
C GLU A 434 13.08 3.11 34.92
N ALA A 435 13.22 1.88 35.39
CA ALA A 435 14.30 1.49 36.30
C ALA A 435 15.70 1.71 35.70
N PRO A 436 16.00 1.30 34.42
CA PRO A 436 17.30 1.58 33.83
C PRO A 436 17.44 3.00 33.28
N LEU A 437 16.38 3.65 32.80
CA LEU A 437 16.46 4.95 32.17
C LEU A 437 16.43 6.14 33.17
N GLY A 438 15.81 5.95 34.31
CA GLY A 438 15.60 7.01 35.31
C GLY A 438 14.56 8.06 34.86
N PRO A 439 14.36 9.11 35.67
CA PRO A 439 13.23 10.05 35.52
C PRO A 439 13.27 10.91 34.25
N TYR A 440 14.43 11.06 33.62
CA TYR A 440 14.60 11.81 32.38
C TYR A 440 14.95 10.92 31.20
N GLY A 441 14.87 9.60 31.35
CA GLY A 441 15.34 8.64 30.36
C GLY A 441 14.63 8.75 29.04
N ALA A 442 13.30 8.86 29.04
CA ALA A 442 12.52 9.06 27.82
C ALA A 442 12.93 10.34 27.06
N GLN A 443 13.16 11.46 27.81
CA GLN A 443 13.62 12.72 27.23
C GLN A 443 14.96 12.54 26.49
N HIS A 444 15.94 11.93 27.14
CA HIS A 444 17.26 11.69 26.55
C HIS A 444 17.19 10.76 25.33
N LEU A 445 16.38 9.71 25.44
CA LEU A 445 16.18 8.74 24.36
C LEU A 445 15.61 9.41 23.09
N PHE A 446 14.58 10.24 23.24
CA PHE A 446 14.00 10.97 22.10
C PHE A 446 14.99 11.99 21.51
N LEU A 447 15.72 12.73 22.36
CA LEU A 447 16.71 13.70 21.88
C LEU A 447 17.84 13.03 21.07
N ASN A 448 18.18 11.77 21.37
CA ASN A 448 19.15 10.99 20.59
C ASN A 448 18.54 10.40 19.30
N ALA A 449 17.28 9.98 19.36
CA ALA A 449 16.60 9.30 18.27
C ALA A 449 16.14 10.24 17.16
N LEU A 450 15.47 11.35 17.52
CA LEU A 450 14.78 12.22 16.56
C LEU A 450 15.68 12.87 15.49
N PRO A 451 16.94 13.27 15.76
CA PRO A 451 17.82 13.78 14.70
C PRO A 451 17.98 12.84 13.52
N ARG A 452 17.88 11.52 13.73
CA ARG A 452 17.93 10.48 12.68
C ARG A 452 16.61 10.31 11.92
N ALA A 453 15.55 10.93 12.42
CA ALA A 453 14.18 10.79 11.92
C ALA A 453 13.68 12.05 11.17
N LEU A 454 14.55 13.03 10.88
CA LEU A 454 14.19 14.21 10.11
C LEU A 454 13.51 13.81 8.81
N SER A 455 12.43 14.50 8.48
CA SER A 455 11.77 14.35 7.21
C SER A 455 12.71 14.73 6.07
N LEU A 456 12.66 14.03 4.95
CA LEU A 456 13.41 14.40 3.74
C LEU A 456 13.06 15.80 3.22
N PHE A 457 11.91 16.34 3.62
CA PHE A 457 11.42 17.67 3.23
C PHE A 457 11.86 18.80 4.17
N ASN A 458 12.64 18.48 5.21
CA ASN A 458 13.11 19.47 6.16
C ASN A 458 14.63 19.33 6.34
N GLN A 459 15.37 20.19 5.66
CA GLN A 459 16.84 20.23 5.68
C GLN A 459 17.41 21.05 6.86
N GLY A 460 16.67 21.21 7.96
CA GLY A 460 17.19 21.84 9.17
C GLY A 460 18.23 20.94 9.87
N GLU A 461 19.35 21.51 10.30
CA GLU A 461 20.30 20.85 11.21
C GLU A 461 19.69 20.68 12.60
N ALA A 462 18.72 19.77 12.77
CA ALA A 462 18.24 19.44 14.10
C ALA A 462 19.18 18.40 14.73
N ASN A 463 20.06 18.87 15.57
CA ASN A 463 20.79 18.02 16.50
C ASN A 463 20.07 17.96 17.86
N ALA A 464 20.47 17.05 18.73
CA ALA A 464 19.88 16.89 20.06
C ALA A 464 19.85 18.20 20.89
N ALA A 465 20.87 19.05 20.75
CA ALA A 465 20.94 20.33 21.44
C ALA A 465 19.91 21.36 20.92
N SER A 466 19.66 21.39 19.62
CA SER A 466 18.62 22.23 19.01
C SER A 466 17.23 21.77 19.43
N LEU A 467 16.97 20.46 19.42
CA LEU A 467 15.72 19.88 19.93
C LEU A 467 15.47 20.19 21.40
N ALA A 468 16.49 20.09 22.23
CA ALA A 468 16.37 20.40 23.67
C ALA A 468 15.95 21.87 23.91
N LYS A 469 16.40 22.80 23.04
CA LYS A 469 16.04 24.22 23.11
C LYS A 469 14.59 24.52 22.73
N THR A 470 13.90 23.60 22.06
CA THR A 470 12.48 23.78 21.68
C THR A 470 11.54 23.77 22.89
N GLY A 471 12.00 23.26 24.03
CA GLY A 471 11.20 23.09 25.22
C GLY A 471 10.16 21.98 25.17
N TYR A 472 10.23 21.12 24.15
CA TYR A 472 9.36 19.94 24.06
C TYR A 472 9.75 18.89 25.10
N ARG A 473 8.74 18.31 25.73
CA ARG A 473 8.87 17.16 26.64
C ARG A 473 8.51 15.88 25.90
N PHE A 474 9.29 14.83 26.12
CA PHE A 474 9.10 13.53 25.49
C PHE A 474 8.82 12.46 26.54
N GLN A 475 7.82 11.62 26.27
CA GLN A 475 7.37 10.58 27.18
C GLN A 475 7.13 9.26 26.42
N ILE A 476 7.36 8.14 27.11
CA ILE A 476 6.90 6.82 26.68
C ILE A 476 5.92 6.35 27.73
N ARG A 477 4.72 5.95 27.31
CA ARG A 477 3.70 5.42 28.22
C ARG A 477 3.17 4.11 27.68
N PHE A 478 3.16 3.13 28.57
CA PHE A 478 2.49 1.87 28.30
C PHE A 478 1.04 1.96 28.75
N VAL A 479 0.13 1.46 27.92
CA VAL A 479 -1.30 1.40 28.20
C VAL A 479 -1.81 0.00 27.88
N HIS A 480 -2.86 -0.44 28.57
CA HIS A 480 -3.43 -1.75 28.26
C HIS A 480 -3.95 -1.78 26.82
N ARG A 481 -3.81 -2.92 26.12
CA ARG A 481 -4.19 -3.07 24.69
C ARG A 481 -5.64 -2.67 24.38
N ALA A 482 -6.54 -2.75 25.34
CA ALA A 482 -7.94 -2.30 25.21
C ALA A 482 -8.16 -0.84 25.62
N SER A 483 -7.11 -0.07 25.91
CA SER A 483 -7.22 1.32 26.35
C SER A 483 -7.84 2.21 25.28
N ALA A 484 -8.78 3.06 25.69
CA ALA A 484 -9.35 4.11 24.85
C ALA A 484 -8.38 5.27 24.58
N GLU A 485 -7.22 5.31 25.23
CA GLU A 485 -6.18 6.32 24.97
C GLU A 485 -5.55 6.13 23.57
N ILE A 486 -5.47 4.88 23.09
CA ILE A 486 -5.13 4.59 21.70
C ILE A 486 -6.34 4.89 20.83
N GLU A 487 -6.24 5.94 20.03
CA GLU A 487 -7.32 6.30 19.13
C GLU A 487 -7.33 5.41 17.91
N ARG A 488 -8.53 4.91 17.59
CA ARG A 488 -8.77 4.08 16.43
C ARG A 488 -9.77 4.77 15.50
N THR A 489 -9.56 4.67 14.21
CA THR A 489 -10.55 5.07 13.22
C THR A 489 -11.79 4.18 13.31
N HIS A 490 -12.90 4.58 12.69
CA HIS A 490 -14.14 3.79 12.65
C HIS A 490 -13.97 2.37 12.05
N VAL A 491 -12.89 2.14 11.29
CA VAL A 491 -12.51 0.82 10.76
C VAL A 491 -11.41 0.14 11.59
N GLY A 492 -11.14 0.61 12.81
CA GLY A 492 -10.19 0.00 13.73
C GLY A 492 -8.70 0.27 13.45
N LYS A 493 -8.37 1.14 12.50
CA LYS A 493 -6.96 1.53 12.25
C LYS A 493 -6.45 2.47 13.33
N VAL A 494 -5.21 2.26 13.77
CA VAL A 494 -4.50 3.17 14.66
C VAL A 494 -3.62 4.10 13.80
N PRO A 495 -3.90 5.41 13.72
CA PRO A 495 -3.00 6.36 13.09
C PRO A 495 -1.71 6.47 13.92
N LEU A 496 -0.56 6.49 13.24
CA LEU A 496 0.74 6.55 13.93
C LEU A 496 0.94 7.87 14.65
N VAL A 497 0.35 8.97 14.16
CA VAL A 497 0.41 10.30 14.78
C VAL A 497 -1.01 10.80 15.04
N ARG A 498 -1.17 11.41 16.20
CA ARG A 498 -2.33 12.19 16.57
C ARG A 498 -1.89 13.54 17.12
N ASP A 499 -2.32 14.60 16.44
CA ASP A 499 -2.19 15.96 16.97
C ASP A 499 -3.39 16.29 17.87
N ARG A 500 -3.10 16.81 19.05
CA ARG A 500 -4.05 17.47 19.94
C ARG A 500 -3.65 18.93 20.02
N GLY A 501 -4.58 19.81 19.60
CA GLY A 501 -4.42 21.25 19.69
C GLY A 501 -4.31 21.73 21.10
#